data_4f0b5dedb84999ef10d70cecb544a25b
#
_entry.id   4f0b5dedb84999ef10d70cecb544a25b
#
_cell.length_a   1.000
_cell.length_b   1.000
_cell.length_c   1.000
_cell.angle_alpha   90.00
_cell.angle_beta   90.00
_cell.angle_gamma   90.00
#
_symmetry.space_group_name_H-M   'P 1'
#
loop_
_entity.id
_entity.type
_entity.pdbx_description
1 polymer ?
#
loop_
_entity_poly.entity_id
_entity_poly.type
_entity_poly.pdbx_seq_one_letter_code
_entity_poly.pdbx_strand_id
1 'polypeptide(L)'
;MKKKSQIKENPMKQALIIIDIQEAFFLDSQQNLWNDEMVINTINSLIAWARYNEVPIIFIQHTDAEDVDFAYGQPGWELYHGLHRQAEDKVIQKPTWDAFYQTELAQYLQEQRIEQLVFAGAQTEFCLDTTIRSAFSHGYHHNILVEEAHSTLSNDVLAAPQIIQHHECIWRNRFVRIQPVAEFQHAD
;
A
#
# COMPACT_ATOMS: atom_id res chain seq x y z
N MET A 1 40.83 -18.54 19.29
CA MET A 1 39.77 -18.27 18.28
C MET A 1 38.50 -17.85 19.01
N LYS A 2 38.17 -16.56 18.99
CA LYS A 2 36.91 -16.05 19.60
C LYS A 2 35.75 -16.33 18.65
N LYS A 3 34.79 -17.16 19.04
CA LYS A 3 33.52 -17.31 18.34
C LYS A 3 32.80 -15.96 18.36
N LYS A 4 32.62 -15.30 17.19
CA LYS A 4 31.70 -14.19 17.04
C LYS A 4 30.29 -14.76 17.29
N SER A 5 29.65 -14.34 18.37
CA SER A 5 28.23 -14.57 18.57
C SER A 5 27.50 -13.83 17.45
N GLN A 6 26.83 -14.55 16.56
CA GLN A 6 25.85 -13.97 15.67
C GLN A 6 24.68 -13.50 16.56
N ILE A 7 24.61 -12.20 16.76
CA ILE A 7 23.40 -11.57 17.28
C ILE A 7 22.35 -11.81 16.20
N LYS A 8 21.37 -12.69 16.44
CA LYS A 8 20.16 -12.77 15.62
C LYS A 8 19.43 -11.45 15.83
N GLU A 9 19.52 -10.54 14.85
CA GLU A 9 18.66 -9.37 14.82
C GLU A 9 17.22 -9.88 14.80
N ASN A 10 16.42 -9.38 15.73
CA ASN A 10 14.98 -9.65 15.72
C ASN A 10 14.41 -9.06 14.41
N PRO A 11 13.56 -9.78 13.67
CA PRO A 11 12.96 -9.21 12.47
C PRO A 11 12.20 -7.93 12.83
N MET A 12 12.32 -6.90 11.99
CA MET A 12 11.59 -5.64 12.14
C MET A 12 10.09 -5.91 12.17
N LYS A 13 9.39 -5.26 13.11
CA LYS A 13 7.93 -5.37 13.17
C LYS A 13 7.29 -4.64 11.99
N GLN A 14 6.57 -5.38 11.17
CA GLN A 14 5.98 -4.92 9.92
C GLN A 14 4.51 -4.51 10.06
N ALA A 15 4.02 -3.68 9.13
CA ALA A 15 2.61 -3.50 8.83
C ALA A 15 2.39 -3.48 7.31
N LEU A 16 1.30 -4.09 6.86
CA LEU A 16 0.83 -4.01 5.46
C LEU A 16 -0.08 -2.80 5.31
N ILE A 17 0.28 -1.89 4.42
CA ILE A 17 -0.47 -0.66 4.11
C ILE A 17 -1.05 -0.80 2.71
N ILE A 18 -2.37 -0.91 2.60
CA ILE A 18 -3.10 -0.99 1.34
C ILE A 18 -3.77 0.36 1.08
N ILE A 19 -3.32 1.05 0.04
CA ILE A 19 -3.70 2.44 -0.24
C ILE A 19 -4.78 2.49 -1.31
N ASP A 20 -5.93 3.06 -0.98
CA ASP A 20 -7.00 3.52 -1.87
C ASP A 20 -7.45 2.50 -2.93
N ILE A 21 -7.54 1.23 -2.57
CA ILE A 21 -8.21 0.25 -3.43
C ILE A 21 -9.70 0.35 -3.16
N GLN A 22 -10.36 1.27 -3.88
CA GLN A 22 -11.76 1.66 -3.71
C GLN A 22 -12.58 1.36 -4.98
N GLU A 23 -13.89 1.21 -4.81
CA GLU A 23 -14.83 0.86 -5.90
C GLU A 23 -14.75 1.83 -7.09
N ALA A 24 -14.41 3.11 -6.87
CA ALA A 24 -14.28 4.12 -7.93
C ALA A 24 -13.37 3.67 -9.08
N PHE A 25 -12.35 2.87 -8.79
CA PHE A 25 -11.43 2.35 -9.81
C PHE A 25 -11.94 1.10 -10.56
N PHE A 26 -13.17 0.65 -10.27
CA PHE A 26 -13.74 -0.59 -10.82
C PHE A 26 -15.18 -0.42 -11.33
N LEU A 27 -15.75 0.78 -11.24
CA LEU A 27 -17.12 1.06 -11.68
C LEU A 27 -17.28 1.14 -13.20
N ASP A 28 -16.25 1.55 -13.90
CA ASP A 28 -16.24 1.69 -15.36
C ASP A 28 -15.05 0.92 -15.94
N SER A 29 -15.33 -0.12 -16.70
CA SER A 29 -14.29 -0.96 -17.33
C SER A 29 -13.33 -0.22 -18.26
N GLN A 30 -13.64 1.02 -18.65
CA GLN A 30 -12.76 1.88 -19.45
C GLN A 30 -11.81 2.72 -18.56
N GLN A 31 -12.07 2.79 -17.26
CA GLN A 31 -11.31 3.57 -16.29
C GLN A 31 -10.75 2.70 -15.14
N ASN A 32 -10.66 1.40 -15.35
CA ASN A 32 -10.05 0.49 -14.38
C ASN A 32 -8.54 0.71 -14.27
N LEU A 33 -7.99 0.43 -13.10
CA LEU A 33 -6.55 0.36 -12.90
C LEU A 33 -5.91 -0.59 -13.92
N TRP A 34 -4.74 -0.23 -14.41
CA TRP A 34 -4.00 -1.12 -15.32
C TRP A 34 -3.69 -2.45 -14.63
N ASN A 35 -3.98 -3.57 -15.31
CA ASN A 35 -3.78 -4.92 -14.76
C ASN A 35 -4.51 -5.17 -13.43
N ASP A 36 -5.68 -4.59 -13.24
CA ASP A 36 -6.48 -4.60 -12.02
C ASP A 36 -6.65 -6.00 -11.41
N GLU A 37 -6.98 -7.02 -12.23
CA GLU A 37 -7.14 -8.40 -11.77
C GLU A 37 -5.84 -8.94 -11.11
N MET A 38 -4.69 -8.72 -11.74
CA MET A 38 -3.40 -9.15 -11.19
C MET A 38 -3.11 -8.39 -9.88
N VAL A 39 -3.33 -7.10 -9.84
CA VAL A 39 -3.09 -6.25 -8.67
C VAL A 39 -3.93 -6.71 -7.50
N ILE A 40 -5.23 -6.93 -7.71
CA ILE A 40 -6.14 -7.40 -6.65
C ILE A 40 -5.76 -8.79 -6.15
N ASN A 41 -5.44 -9.73 -7.05
CA ASN A 41 -4.98 -11.07 -6.67
C ASN A 41 -3.68 -11.01 -5.85
N THR A 42 -2.76 -10.13 -6.23
CA THR A 42 -1.52 -9.91 -5.49
C THR A 42 -1.78 -9.32 -4.10
N ILE A 43 -2.62 -8.29 -4.01
CA ILE A 43 -3.00 -7.68 -2.72
C ILE A 43 -3.67 -8.71 -1.82
N ASN A 44 -4.57 -9.54 -2.34
CA ASN A 44 -5.22 -10.61 -1.57
C ASN A 44 -4.22 -11.68 -1.08
N SER A 45 -3.19 -11.97 -1.86
CA SER A 45 -2.08 -12.84 -1.44
C SER A 45 -1.28 -12.20 -0.30
N LEU A 46 -1.03 -10.89 -0.35
CA LEU A 46 -0.38 -10.14 0.74
C LEU A 46 -1.25 -10.09 2.01
N ILE A 47 -2.56 -9.94 1.87
CA ILE A 47 -3.50 -10.02 2.99
C ILE A 47 -3.41 -11.40 3.67
N ALA A 48 -3.40 -12.48 2.88
CA ALA A 48 -3.26 -13.84 3.40
C ALA A 48 -1.92 -14.05 4.12
N TRP A 49 -0.82 -13.58 3.51
CA TRP A 49 0.51 -13.59 4.11
C TRP A 49 0.55 -12.80 5.44
N ALA A 50 -0.03 -11.60 5.45
CA ALA A 50 -0.04 -10.75 6.63
C ALA A 50 -0.81 -11.41 7.80
N ARG A 51 -1.95 -12.03 7.52
CA ARG A 51 -2.72 -12.77 8.53
C ARG A 51 -1.96 -13.96 9.09
N TYR A 52 -1.34 -14.76 8.21
CA TYR A 52 -0.56 -15.92 8.65
C TYR A 52 0.62 -15.51 9.55
N ASN A 53 1.26 -14.37 9.28
CA ASN A 53 2.41 -13.88 10.04
C ASN A 53 2.03 -12.89 11.17
N GLU A 54 0.75 -12.72 11.46
CA GLU A 54 0.24 -11.76 12.45
C GLU A 54 0.71 -10.31 12.21
N VAL A 55 0.91 -9.95 10.94
CA VAL A 55 1.26 -8.60 10.51
C VAL A 55 0.00 -7.75 10.46
N PRO A 56 -0.08 -6.60 11.16
CA PRO A 56 -1.21 -5.69 11.08
C PRO A 56 -1.49 -5.23 9.65
N ILE A 57 -2.77 -5.26 9.26
CA ILE A 57 -3.24 -4.80 7.97
C ILE A 57 -3.98 -3.48 8.16
N ILE A 58 -3.59 -2.47 7.39
CA ILE A 58 -4.18 -1.14 7.44
C ILE A 58 -4.65 -0.77 6.04
N PHE A 59 -5.95 -0.60 5.89
CA PHE A 59 -6.56 -0.07 4.68
C PHE A 59 -6.63 1.45 4.78
N ILE A 60 -6.07 2.14 3.81
CA ILE A 60 -6.21 3.58 3.66
C ILE A 60 -7.34 3.81 2.68
N GLN A 61 -8.25 4.73 3.03
CA GLN A 61 -9.42 5.07 2.25
C GLN A 61 -9.46 6.57 2.00
N HIS A 62 -9.35 6.96 0.74
CA HIS A 62 -9.44 8.36 0.34
C HIS A 62 -10.87 8.86 0.47
N THR A 63 -11.02 10.07 0.99
CA THR A 63 -12.30 10.76 1.12
C THR A 63 -12.14 12.19 0.62
N ASP A 64 -12.81 12.53 -0.48
CA ASP A 64 -12.81 13.87 -1.04
C ASP A 64 -14.25 14.33 -1.25
N ALA A 65 -14.64 15.39 -0.55
CA ALA A 65 -16.01 15.93 -0.62
C ALA A 65 -16.32 16.62 -1.96
N GLU A 66 -15.30 17.01 -2.72
CA GLU A 66 -15.43 17.68 -4.01
C GLU A 66 -15.42 16.68 -5.18
N ASP A 67 -14.94 15.45 -4.96
CA ASP A 67 -14.92 14.37 -5.95
C ASP A 67 -16.13 13.46 -5.77
N VAL A 68 -17.00 13.40 -6.77
CA VAL A 68 -18.25 12.63 -6.73
C VAL A 68 -18.02 11.14 -6.43
N ASP A 69 -16.92 10.57 -6.94
CA ASP A 69 -16.65 9.14 -6.79
C ASP A 69 -16.04 8.82 -5.43
N PHE A 70 -15.30 9.76 -4.82
CA PHE A 70 -14.64 9.58 -3.52
C PHE A 70 -15.34 10.31 -2.36
N ALA A 71 -16.52 10.91 -2.60
CA ALA A 71 -17.28 11.54 -1.54
C ALA A 71 -17.84 10.48 -0.57
N TYR A 72 -17.80 10.78 0.72
CA TYR A 72 -18.30 9.90 1.78
C TYR A 72 -19.70 9.35 1.48
N GLY A 73 -19.86 8.04 1.54
CA GLY A 73 -21.11 7.35 1.36
C GLY A 73 -21.55 7.15 -0.11
N GLN A 74 -20.74 7.56 -1.08
CA GLN A 74 -20.96 7.23 -2.48
C GLN A 74 -20.49 5.79 -2.78
N PRO A 75 -21.05 5.12 -3.81
CA PRO A 75 -20.63 3.77 -4.17
C PRO A 75 -19.13 3.65 -4.45
N GLY A 76 -18.53 4.63 -5.14
CA GLY A 76 -17.09 4.64 -5.46
C GLY A 76 -16.18 4.82 -4.25
N TRP A 77 -16.69 5.42 -3.18
CA TRP A 77 -15.94 5.66 -1.94
C TRP A 77 -15.62 4.38 -1.17
N GLU A 78 -16.48 3.36 -1.26
CA GLU A 78 -16.29 2.11 -0.52
C GLU A 78 -14.96 1.42 -0.92
N LEU A 79 -14.35 0.72 0.04
CA LEU A 79 -13.23 -0.17 -0.27
C LEU A 79 -13.70 -1.29 -1.21
N TYR A 80 -12.88 -1.61 -2.20
CA TYR A 80 -13.25 -2.57 -3.23
C TYR A 80 -13.68 -3.92 -2.63
N HIS A 81 -14.87 -4.37 -3.00
CA HIS A 81 -15.49 -5.58 -2.44
C HIS A 81 -14.72 -6.88 -2.73
N GLY A 82 -13.87 -6.89 -3.78
CA GLY A 82 -12.99 -8.03 -4.13
C GLY A 82 -11.77 -8.19 -3.21
N LEU A 83 -11.54 -7.28 -2.27
CA LEU A 83 -10.48 -7.45 -1.26
C LEU A 83 -10.92 -8.42 -0.15
N HIS A 84 -10.00 -9.30 0.26
CA HIS A 84 -10.23 -10.24 1.36
C HIS A 84 -10.14 -9.55 2.74
N ARG A 85 -10.79 -8.38 2.86
CA ARG A 85 -10.87 -7.61 4.10
C ARG A 85 -11.78 -8.29 5.13
N GLN A 86 -11.45 -8.15 6.40
CA GLN A 86 -12.29 -8.57 7.53
C GLN A 86 -12.81 -7.35 8.29
N ALA A 87 -13.88 -7.51 9.05
CA ALA A 87 -14.54 -6.40 9.75
C ALA A 87 -13.64 -5.74 10.81
N GLU A 88 -12.73 -6.51 11.39
CA GLU A 88 -11.76 -6.08 12.41
C GLU A 88 -10.51 -5.40 11.85
N ASP A 89 -10.30 -5.44 10.53
CA ASP A 89 -9.14 -4.79 9.92
C ASP A 89 -9.21 -3.27 10.11
N LYS A 90 -8.06 -2.68 10.39
CA LYS A 90 -7.94 -1.24 10.57
C LYS A 90 -8.21 -0.51 9.25
N VAL A 91 -9.15 0.43 9.26
CA VAL A 91 -9.39 1.37 8.16
C VAL A 91 -9.08 2.77 8.66
N ILE A 92 -8.32 3.53 7.88
CA ILE A 92 -7.98 4.94 8.16
C ILE A 92 -8.41 5.77 6.95
N GLN A 93 -9.31 6.70 7.18
CA GLN A 93 -9.73 7.67 6.16
C GLN A 93 -8.74 8.82 6.08
N LYS A 94 -8.42 9.25 4.87
CA LYS A 94 -7.54 10.39 4.62
C LYS A 94 -8.21 11.44 3.73
N PRO A 95 -7.98 12.75 4.03
CA PRO A 95 -8.61 13.83 3.27
C PRO A 95 -7.77 14.30 2.07
N THR A 96 -6.56 13.78 1.90
CA THR A 96 -5.63 14.16 0.82
C THR A 96 -4.85 12.96 0.32
N TRP A 97 -3.88 13.18 -0.57
CA TRP A 97 -3.02 12.11 -1.12
C TRP A 97 -2.09 11.46 -0.10
N ASP A 98 -1.70 12.17 0.97
CA ASP A 98 -0.81 11.67 2.02
C ASP A 98 -1.58 10.96 3.13
N ALA A 99 -1.31 9.67 3.34
CA ALA A 99 -1.96 8.89 4.39
C ALA A 99 -1.55 9.31 5.82
N PHE A 100 -0.48 10.07 5.99
CA PHE A 100 -0.07 10.59 7.29
C PHE A 100 -0.68 11.96 7.62
N TYR A 101 -1.11 12.72 6.58
CA TYR A 101 -1.58 14.08 6.78
C TYR A 101 -2.99 14.11 7.39
N GLN A 102 -3.10 14.70 8.58
CA GLN A 102 -4.36 14.84 9.34
C GLN A 102 -5.09 13.49 9.57
N THR A 103 -4.34 12.40 9.76
CA THR A 103 -4.86 11.08 10.09
C THR A 103 -4.23 10.53 11.37
N GLU A 104 -4.80 9.45 11.88
CA GLU A 104 -4.24 8.72 13.02
C GLU A 104 -3.10 7.75 12.65
N LEU A 105 -2.70 7.65 11.37
CA LEU A 105 -1.76 6.62 10.91
C LEU A 105 -0.44 6.65 11.68
N ALA A 106 0.18 7.82 11.83
CA ALA A 106 1.46 7.94 12.53
C ALA A 106 1.36 7.48 13.98
N GLN A 107 0.29 7.90 14.68
CA GLN A 107 0.03 7.49 16.06
C GLN A 107 -0.19 5.98 16.16
N TYR A 108 -1.04 5.42 15.30
CA TYR A 108 -1.34 3.98 15.28
C TYR A 108 -0.08 3.14 15.07
N LEU A 109 0.75 3.49 14.07
CA LEU A 109 2.00 2.79 13.78
C LEU A 109 2.96 2.84 14.99
N GLN A 110 3.04 3.97 15.67
CA GLN A 110 3.88 4.18 16.85
C GLN A 110 3.39 3.34 18.05
N GLU A 111 2.09 3.33 18.32
CA GLU A 111 1.47 2.51 19.37
C GLU A 111 1.69 1.02 19.14
N GLN A 112 1.61 0.59 17.87
CA GLN A 112 1.89 -0.78 17.45
C GLN A 112 3.40 -1.09 17.38
N ARG A 113 4.30 -0.10 17.57
CA ARG A 113 5.76 -0.24 17.45
C ARG A 113 6.18 -0.81 16.10
N ILE A 114 5.55 -0.33 15.03
CA ILE A 114 5.89 -0.73 13.66
C ILE A 114 7.20 -0.05 13.25
N GLU A 115 8.09 -0.82 12.64
CA GLU A 115 9.43 -0.38 12.22
C GLU A 115 9.61 -0.40 10.70
N GLN A 116 8.74 -1.14 10.00
CA GLN A 116 8.80 -1.31 8.55
C GLN A 116 7.40 -1.36 7.94
N LEU A 117 7.20 -0.65 6.83
CA LEU A 117 5.94 -0.65 6.10
C LEU A 117 6.09 -1.45 4.80
N VAL A 118 5.10 -2.29 4.53
CA VAL A 118 4.93 -3.00 3.26
C VAL A 118 3.79 -2.33 2.53
N PHE A 119 4.07 -1.72 1.37
CA PHE A 119 3.11 -0.94 0.60
C PHE A 119 2.51 -1.71 -0.56
N ALA A 120 1.22 -1.50 -0.77
CA ALA A 120 0.44 -1.90 -1.93
C ALA A 120 -0.65 -0.84 -2.19
N GLY A 121 -1.23 -0.79 -3.39
CA GLY A 121 -2.40 0.06 -3.66
C GLY A 121 -2.28 1.00 -4.84
N ALA A 122 -3.07 2.08 -4.85
CA ALA A 122 -3.24 3.01 -5.95
C ALA A 122 -3.35 4.47 -5.45
N GLN A 123 -3.25 5.47 -6.34
CA GLN A 123 -2.60 5.38 -7.64
C GLN A 123 -1.10 5.61 -7.47
N THR A 124 -0.30 4.99 -8.33
CA THR A 124 1.17 5.01 -8.29
C THR A 124 1.73 6.41 -8.09
N GLU A 125 1.37 7.36 -8.94
CA GLU A 125 1.93 8.72 -8.98
C GLU A 125 1.28 9.71 -8.00
N PHE A 126 0.19 9.32 -7.35
CA PHE A 126 -0.56 10.19 -6.44
C PHE A 126 -0.44 9.72 -4.99
N CYS A 127 -1.45 9.00 -4.49
CA CYS A 127 -1.55 8.63 -3.09
C CYS A 127 -0.40 7.71 -2.64
N LEU A 128 0.01 6.79 -3.50
CA LEU A 128 1.10 5.86 -3.18
C LEU A 128 2.45 6.60 -3.14
N ASP A 129 2.80 7.39 -4.16
CA ASP A 129 4.04 8.18 -4.18
C ASP A 129 4.13 9.13 -2.99
N THR A 130 3.05 9.88 -2.76
CA THR A 130 3.00 10.87 -1.68
C THR A 130 3.17 10.18 -0.32
N THR A 131 2.48 9.08 -0.07
CA THR A 131 2.56 8.35 1.20
C THR A 131 3.92 7.68 1.41
N ILE A 132 4.52 7.10 0.37
CA ILE A 132 5.87 6.51 0.45
C ILE A 132 6.90 7.56 0.86
N ARG A 133 6.86 8.76 0.27
CA ARG A 133 7.79 9.85 0.61
C ARG A 133 7.53 10.39 2.01
N SER A 134 6.26 10.51 2.40
CA SER A 134 5.86 10.93 3.74
C SER A 134 6.33 9.91 4.79
N ALA A 135 6.15 8.62 4.56
CA ALA A 135 6.67 7.56 5.43
C ALA A 135 8.18 7.67 5.67
N PHE A 136 8.96 7.95 4.61
CA PHE A 136 10.39 8.18 4.73
C PHE A 136 10.68 9.39 5.62
N SER A 137 9.94 10.48 5.48
CA SER A 137 10.06 11.68 6.31
C SER A 137 9.65 11.46 7.77
N HIS A 138 8.76 10.49 8.02
CA HIS A 138 8.37 10.02 9.35
C HIS A 138 9.37 9.03 9.98
N GLY A 139 10.49 8.73 9.31
CA GLY A 139 11.56 7.87 9.84
C GLY A 139 11.49 6.40 9.42
N TYR A 140 10.53 6.01 8.59
CA TYR A 140 10.44 4.66 8.03
C TYR A 140 11.39 4.51 6.84
N HIS A 141 12.64 4.12 7.09
CA HIS A 141 13.70 4.04 6.06
C HIS A 141 13.89 2.65 5.45
N HIS A 142 13.18 1.64 5.96
CA HIS A 142 13.31 0.24 5.53
C HIS A 142 12.04 -0.29 4.85
N ASN A 143 11.27 0.60 4.25
CA ASN A 143 10.00 0.25 3.60
C ASN A 143 10.18 -0.68 2.41
N ILE A 144 9.13 -1.45 2.14
CA ILE A 144 9.01 -2.34 0.98
C ILE A 144 7.80 -1.90 0.17
N LEU A 145 7.93 -1.88 -1.16
CA LEU A 145 6.83 -1.84 -2.11
C LEU A 145 6.78 -3.19 -2.82
N VAL A 146 5.61 -3.79 -2.90
CA VAL A 146 5.44 -5.04 -3.65
C VAL A 146 5.18 -4.71 -5.11
N GLU A 147 6.06 -5.19 -6.02
CA GLU A 147 6.14 -4.78 -7.42
C GLU A 147 4.81 -4.99 -8.17
N GLU A 148 4.14 -6.11 -7.95
CA GLU A 148 2.90 -6.47 -8.64
C GLU A 148 1.62 -5.99 -7.90
N ALA A 149 1.78 -5.30 -6.77
CA ALA A 149 0.67 -4.91 -5.89
C ALA A 149 0.28 -3.44 -5.98
N HIS A 150 0.73 -2.71 -7.02
CA HIS A 150 0.30 -1.33 -7.21
C HIS A 150 -0.02 -1.02 -8.67
N SER A 151 -0.85 -0.01 -8.89
CA SER A 151 -1.28 0.39 -10.22
C SER A 151 -1.74 1.85 -10.30
N THR A 152 -2.03 2.25 -11.54
CA THR A 152 -2.59 3.55 -11.89
C THR A 152 -3.38 3.48 -13.20
N LEU A 153 -3.87 4.62 -13.64
CA LEU A 153 -4.52 4.84 -14.93
C LEU A 153 -3.53 5.47 -15.93
N SER A 154 -3.76 5.25 -17.22
CA SER A 154 -3.08 6.04 -18.26
C SER A 154 -3.58 7.48 -18.24
N ASN A 155 -2.71 8.43 -18.56
CA ASN A 155 -3.06 9.83 -18.71
C ASN A 155 -2.72 10.34 -20.12
N ASP A 156 -2.94 11.62 -20.39
CA ASP A 156 -2.71 12.24 -21.71
C ASP A 156 -1.23 12.23 -22.15
N VAL A 157 -0.30 11.94 -21.25
CA VAL A 157 1.15 12.00 -21.50
C VAL A 157 1.77 10.62 -21.53
N LEU A 158 1.39 9.73 -20.59
CA LEU A 158 2.02 8.43 -20.40
C LEU A 158 0.97 7.32 -20.23
N ALA A 159 1.28 6.15 -20.76
CA ALA A 159 0.54 4.93 -20.42
C ALA A 159 0.85 4.46 -19.00
N ALA A 160 -0.11 3.83 -18.32
CA ALA A 160 0.03 3.36 -16.95
C ALA A 160 1.29 2.53 -16.68
N PRO A 161 1.72 1.58 -17.53
CA PRO A 161 2.97 0.84 -17.33
C PRO A 161 4.21 1.76 -17.32
N GLN A 162 4.19 2.85 -18.08
CA GLN A 162 5.31 3.80 -18.11
C GLN A 162 5.36 4.64 -16.84
N ILE A 163 4.20 5.04 -16.30
CA ILE A 163 4.08 5.75 -15.03
C ILE A 163 4.60 4.86 -13.89
N ILE A 164 4.16 3.62 -13.84
CA ILE A 164 4.59 2.62 -12.86
C ILE A 164 6.12 2.46 -12.91
N GLN A 165 6.68 2.12 -14.06
CA GLN A 165 8.11 1.93 -14.24
C GLN A 165 8.93 3.18 -13.87
N HIS A 166 8.44 4.38 -14.23
CA HIS A 166 9.08 5.65 -13.89
C HIS A 166 9.16 5.85 -12.37
N HIS A 167 8.05 5.64 -11.66
CA HIS A 167 8.00 5.82 -10.20
C HIS A 167 8.82 4.77 -9.46
N GLU A 168 8.77 3.52 -9.87
CA GLU A 168 9.64 2.48 -9.31
C GLU A 168 11.13 2.84 -9.46
N CYS A 169 11.51 3.38 -10.60
CA CYS A 169 12.89 3.83 -10.84
C CYS A 169 13.30 4.96 -9.88
N ILE A 170 12.36 5.86 -9.53
CA ILE A 170 12.59 6.94 -8.56
C ILE A 170 12.69 6.37 -7.14
N TRP A 171 11.81 5.46 -6.76
CA TRP A 171 11.71 4.96 -5.39
C TRP A 171 12.80 3.96 -5.03
N ARG A 172 13.19 3.11 -5.99
CA ARG A 172 14.09 1.96 -5.79
C ARG A 172 15.38 2.37 -5.08
N ASN A 173 15.62 1.77 -3.92
CA ASN A 173 16.78 2.00 -3.06
C ASN A 173 16.95 3.46 -2.55
N ARG A 174 15.88 4.28 -2.62
CA ARG A 174 15.84 5.63 -2.04
C ARG A 174 14.79 5.74 -0.95
N PHE A 175 13.55 5.38 -1.29
CA PHE A 175 12.41 5.46 -0.38
C PHE A 175 11.91 4.08 0.05
N VAL A 176 12.00 3.11 -0.85
CA VAL A 176 11.58 1.72 -0.62
C VAL A 176 12.56 0.74 -1.28
N ARG A 177 12.55 -0.51 -0.80
CA ARG A 177 12.97 -1.66 -1.59
C ARG A 177 11.77 -2.15 -2.36
N ILE A 178 11.94 -2.46 -3.64
CA ILE A 178 10.89 -3.07 -4.45
C ILE A 178 11.17 -4.57 -4.47
N GLN A 179 10.17 -5.35 -4.08
CA GLN A 179 10.25 -6.80 -3.94
C GLN A 179 9.09 -7.48 -4.66
N PRO A 180 9.34 -8.58 -5.36
CA PRO A 180 8.25 -9.34 -5.99
C PRO A 180 7.38 -10.02 -4.92
N VAL A 181 6.11 -10.25 -5.22
CA VAL A 181 5.18 -10.94 -4.32
C VAL A 181 5.64 -12.33 -3.90
N ALA A 182 6.46 -12.97 -4.71
CA ALA A 182 7.04 -14.29 -4.41
C ALA A 182 7.86 -14.32 -3.09
N GLU A 183 8.39 -13.19 -2.65
CA GLU A 183 9.10 -13.08 -1.37
C GLU A 183 8.16 -13.06 -0.15
N PHE A 184 6.86 -12.92 -0.38
CA PHE A 184 5.80 -12.93 0.63
C PHE A 184 4.98 -14.23 0.63
N GLN A 185 5.40 -15.23 -0.13
CA GLN A 185 4.75 -16.54 -0.13
C GLN A 185 5.31 -17.38 1.00
N HIS A 186 4.46 -18.26 1.55
CA HIS A 186 4.90 -19.23 2.54
C HIS A 186 5.86 -20.23 1.87
N ALA A 187 7.00 -20.49 2.50
CA ALA A 187 7.76 -21.69 2.21
C ALA A 187 6.90 -22.86 2.75
N ASP A 188 6.40 -23.71 1.82
CA ASP A 188 5.73 -24.95 2.15
C ASP A 188 6.64 -25.89 2.96
#